data_8cf77af5933b2a747a0076b84cdc4238
#
_entry.id   8cf77af5933b2a747a0076b84cdc4238
#
_cell.length_a   1.000
_cell.length_b   1.000
_cell.length_c   1.000
_cell.angle_alpha   90.00
_cell.angle_beta   90.00
_cell.angle_gamma   90.00
#
_symmetry.space_group_name_H-M   'P 1'
#
loop_
_entity.id
_entity.type
_entity.pdbx_description
1 polymer ?
#
loop_
_entity_poly.entity_id
_entity_poly.type
_entity_poly.pdbx_seq_one_letter_code
_entity_poly.pdbx_strand_id
1 'polypeptide(L)'
;IMEKIYRSGLIFLMVALFSCGTGEAQKSVSLGPQEFEKQLATEGERILLDVRTPGEFGERHLTGALNIDYNGADFNSRIGNLDKTQPVYVYCLSGGRSAAAAQTLTDIGFTKVYEMKGGISRWIAENHPVEAENYNPNKGMSLQELQAMINAAQDSIVLVDFNAAWCAPCKKMKAFMPALIKECSGKLKVIYVDYDNNPQLVSAMKVASIPALMLFQNGIEMKRYAGFVPQEDLKVAISTLLKP
;
A
#
# COMPACT_ATOMS: atom_id res chain seq x y z
N ILE A 1 22.26 -84.23 -10.49
CA ILE A 1 22.79 -83.16 -11.36
C ILE A 1 21.74 -82.10 -11.38
N MET A 2 21.86 -81.07 -10.52
CA MET A 2 20.86 -79.99 -10.40
C MET A 2 21.66 -78.67 -10.41
N GLU A 3 21.44 -77.90 -11.46
CA GLU A 3 21.99 -76.54 -11.60
C GLU A 3 21.15 -75.57 -10.77
N LYS A 4 21.77 -74.82 -9.87
CA LYS A 4 21.20 -73.71 -9.13
C LYS A 4 21.39 -72.43 -9.91
N ILE A 5 20.28 -71.87 -10.40
CA ILE A 5 20.23 -70.56 -11.04
C ILE A 5 20.16 -69.50 -9.94
N TYR A 6 21.22 -68.66 -9.81
CA TYR A 6 21.26 -67.47 -8.98
C TYR A 6 20.61 -66.32 -9.73
N ARG A 7 19.42 -65.86 -9.29
CA ARG A 7 18.85 -64.60 -9.75
C ARG A 7 19.36 -63.45 -8.89
N SER A 8 20.34 -62.68 -9.42
CA SER A 8 20.76 -61.42 -8.85
C SER A 8 19.67 -60.36 -9.12
N GLY A 9 18.95 -59.99 -8.06
CA GLY A 9 18.03 -58.85 -8.11
C GLY A 9 18.80 -57.54 -7.95
N LEU A 10 18.93 -56.77 -9.02
CA LEU A 10 19.47 -55.42 -9.01
C LEU A 10 18.40 -54.47 -8.42
N ILE A 11 18.56 -54.05 -7.16
CA ILE A 11 17.77 -53.01 -6.54
C ILE A 11 18.25 -51.68 -7.06
N PHE A 12 17.50 -51.05 -7.99
CA PHE A 12 17.75 -49.70 -8.44
C PHE A 12 17.28 -48.72 -7.34
N LEU A 13 18.22 -48.24 -6.56
CA LEU A 13 18.01 -47.18 -5.59
C LEU A 13 17.82 -45.85 -6.36
N MET A 14 16.55 -45.43 -6.57
CA MET A 14 16.20 -44.13 -7.11
C MET A 14 16.52 -43.06 -6.05
N VAL A 15 17.71 -42.47 -6.15
CA VAL A 15 18.03 -41.25 -5.39
C VAL A 15 17.28 -40.07 -6.03
N ALA A 16 16.14 -39.70 -5.42
CA ALA A 16 15.47 -38.47 -5.74
C ALA A 16 16.36 -37.30 -5.30
N LEU A 17 17.08 -36.72 -6.25
CA LEU A 17 17.78 -35.46 -6.05
C LEU A 17 16.71 -34.36 -5.88
N PHE A 18 16.38 -34.07 -4.61
CA PHE A 18 15.72 -32.81 -4.28
C PHE A 18 16.68 -31.69 -4.64
N SER A 19 16.51 -31.15 -5.84
CA SER A 19 17.12 -29.88 -6.23
C SER A 19 16.51 -28.80 -5.33
N CYS A 20 17.19 -28.47 -4.22
CA CYS A 20 16.99 -27.22 -3.55
C CYS A 20 17.35 -26.11 -4.56
N GLY A 21 16.36 -25.60 -5.26
CA GLY A 21 16.51 -24.37 -6.01
C GLY A 21 16.97 -23.30 -5.03
N THR A 22 18.23 -22.92 -5.10
CA THR A 22 18.73 -21.66 -4.52
C THR A 22 17.95 -20.57 -5.20
N GLY A 23 16.87 -20.08 -4.53
CA GLY A 23 16.16 -18.92 -5.01
C GLY A 23 17.18 -17.79 -5.16
N GLU A 24 17.54 -17.46 -6.39
CA GLU A 24 18.29 -16.22 -6.63
C GLU A 24 17.49 -15.10 -6.00
N ALA A 25 18.12 -14.39 -5.08
CA ALA A 25 17.51 -13.21 -4.48
C ALA A 25 17.13 -12.26 -5.62
N GLN A 26 15.85 -12.02 -5.78
CA GLN A 26 15.33 -11.19 -6.85
C GLN A 26 15.90 -9.79 -6.67
N LYS A 27 16.67 -9.31 -7.63
CA LYS A 27 17.32 -8.00 -7.59
C LYS A 27 16.45 -7.00 -8.34
N SER A 28 16.40 -5.77 -7.81
CA SER A 28 15.85 -4.65 -8.55
C SER A 28 16.70 -4.37 -9.80
N VAL A 29 16.06 -3.86 -10.85
CA VAL A 29 16.71 -3.47 -12.10
C VAL A 29 16.91 -1.95 -12.10
N SER A 30 18.16 -1.50 -12.25
CA SER A 30 18.47 -0.05 -12.35
C SER A 30 18.50 0.36 -13.82
N LEU A 31 17.67 1.34 -14.20
CA LEU A 31 17.45 1.82 -15.55
C LEU A 31 17.85 3.29 -15.69
N GLY A 32 18.44 3.68 -16.82
CA GLY A 32 18.58 5.11 -17.16
C GLY A 32 17.22 5.76 -17.44
N PRO A 33 17.11 7.12 -17.40
CA PRO A 33 15.82 7.81 -17.60
C PRO A 33 15.07 7.39 -18.85
N GLN A 34 15.77 7.31 -19.98
CA GLN A 34 15.16 6.91 -21.27
C GLN A 34 14.59 5.47 -21.24
N GLU A 35 15.35 4.53 -20.67
CA GLU A 35 14.90 3.13 -20.55
C GLU A 35 13.76 3.01 -19.54
N PHE A 36 13.84 3.76 -18.43
CA PHE A 36 12.81 3.85 -17.40
C PHE A 36 11.48 4.36 -17.99
N GLU A 37 11.52 5.47 -18.76
CA GLU A 37 10.36 6.03 -19.44
C GLU A 37 9.75 5.03 -20.43
N LYS A 38 10.59 4.41 -21.27
CA LYS A 38 10.14 3.43 -22.26
C LYS A 38 9.45 2.26 -21.58
N GLN A 39 10.01 1.73 -20.51
CA GLN A 39 9.45 0.58 -19.82
C GLN A 39 8.18 0.97 -19.05
N LEU A 40 8.17 2.14 -18.40
CA LEU A 40 6.99 2.71 -17.75
C LEU A 40 5.81 2.85 -18.72
N ALA A 41 6.05 3.22 -19.98
CA ALA A 41 5.02 3.39 -21.00
C ALA A 41 4.46 2.06 -21.52
N THR A 42 5.19 0.96 -21.42
CA THR A 42 4.76 -0.36 -21.93
C THR A 42 3.97 -1.19 -20.91
N GLU A 43 4.10 -0.89 -19.62
CA GLU A 43 3.39 -1.59 -18.54
C GLU A 43 1.95 -1.05 -18.42
N GLY A 44 1.01 -1.94 -18.12
CA GLY A 44 -0.38 -1.59 -17.82
C GLY A 44 -0.52 -0.96 -16.43
N GLU A 45 -1.22 -1.63 -15.50
CA GLU A 45 -1.28 -1.20 -14.11
C GLU A 45 0.09 -1.32 -13.45
N ARG A 46 0.57 -0.23 -12.87
CA ARG A 46 1.89 -0.11 -12.26
C ARG A 46 1.89 0.90 -11.13
N ILE A 47 2.90 0.83 -10.28
CA ILE A 47 3.16 1.80 -9.22
C ILE A 47 4.38 2.62 -9.62
N LEU A 48 4.21 3.93 -9.80
CA LEU A 48 5.31 4.88 -9.95
C LEU A 48 5.51 5.59 -8.61
N LEU A 49 6.68 5.40 -7.98
CA LEU A 49 6.94 5.78 -6.60
C LEU A 49 8.05 6.83 -6.52
N ASP A 50 7.72 8.01 -6.01
CA ASP A 50 8.68 9.04 -5.61
C ASP A 50 8.96 8.91 -4.11
N VAL A 51 10.22 8.59 -3.75
CA VAL A 51 10.61 8.42 -2.36
C VAL A 51 11.32 9.63 -1.77
N ARG A 52 11.06 10.81 -2.33
CA ARG A 52 11.51 12.10 -1.79
C ARG A 52 10.52 12.64 -0.76
N THR A 53 10.92 13.72 -0.09
CA THR A 53 10.02 14.42 0.83
C THR A 53 8.81 15.01 0.10
N PRO A 54 7.67 15.25 0.79
CA PRO A 54 6.51 15.91 0.18
C PRO A 54 6.80 17.29 -0.41
N GLY A 55 7.72 18.03 0.20
CA GLY A 55 8.16 19.34 -0.33
C GLY A 55 8.89 19.20 -1.68
N GLU A 56 9.87 18.27 -1.77
CA GLU A 56 10.57 17.97 -3.03
C GLU A 56 9.61 17.48 -4.12
N PHE A 57 8.62 16.67 -3.74
CA PHE A 57 7.58 16.16 -4.63
C PHE A 57 6.70 17.30 -5.17
N GLY A 58 6.23 18.20 -4.28
CA GLY A 58 5.39 19.31 -4.67
C GLY A 58 6.08 20.30 -5.62
N GLU A 59 7.40 20.47 -5.52
CA GLU A 59 8.14 21.32 -6.46
C GLU A 59 8.13 20.75 -7.88
N ARG A 60 8.43 19.48 -8.04
CA ARG A 60 8.44 18.76 -9.33
C ARG A 60 8.40 17.25 -9.09
N HIS A 61 7.60 16.53 -9.87
CA HIS A 61 7.56 15.07 -9.86
C HIS A 61 7.20 14.52 -11.25
N LEU A 62 7.33 13.22 -11.44
CA LEU A 62 6.90 12.54 -12.65
C LEU A 62 5.37 12.37 -12.61
N THR A 63 4.71 12.61 -13.74
CA THR A 63 3.25 12.49 -13.89
C THR A 63 2.73 11.13 -13.38
N GLY A 64 1.76 11.20 -12.48
CA GLY A 64 1.13 10.02 -11.89
C GLY A 64 1.95 9.32 -10.81
N ALA A 65 3.03 9.94 -10.32
CA ALA A 65 3.82 9.40 -9.23
C ALA A 65 3.07 9.49 -7.89
N LEU A 66 3.19 8.43 -7.09
CA LEU A 66 2.80 8.38 -5.69
C LEU A 66 3.98 8.81 -4.82
N ASN A 67 3.78 9.75 -3.89
CA ASN A 67 4.83 10.13 -2.96
C ASN A 67 4.79 9.32 -1.66
N ILE A 68 5.88 8.63 -1.34
CA ILE A 68 6.11 7.98 -0.04
C ILE A 68 7.54 8.28 0.39
N ASP A 69 7.71 9.23 1.32
CA ASP A 69 9.03 9.65 1.79
C ASP A 69 9.80 8.49 2.42
N TYR A 70 10.97 8.16 1.86
CA TYR A 70 11.87 7.10 2.35
C TYR A 70 12.27 7.30 3.82
N ASN A 71 12.42 8.56 4.24
CA ASN A 71 12.79 8.91 5.62
C ASN A 71 11.58 9.10 6.54
N GLY A 72 10.36 8.97 6.00
CA GLY A 72 9.13 9.06 6.76
C GLY A 72 8.97 7.89 7.74
N ALA A 73 8.46 8.16 8.94
CA ALA A 73 8.23 7.13 9.96
C ALA A 73 7.24 6.04 9.51
N ASP A 74 6.40 6.34 8.53
CA ASP A 74 5.38 5.46 7.97
C ASP A 74 5.81 4.75 6.67
N PHE A 75 7.04 4.96 6.18
CA PHE A 75 7.54 4.41 4.92
C PHE A 75 7.27 2.91 4.79
N ASN A 76 7.75 2.11 5.74
CA ASN A 76 7.61 0.65 5.70
C ASN A 76 6.14 0.20 5.73
N SER A 77 5.31 0.86 6.50
CA SER A 77 3.88 0.58 6.58
C SER A 77 3.19 0.88 5.23
N ARG A 78 3.52 2.01 4.61
CA ARG A 78 2.93 2.43 3.34
C ARG A 78 3.33 1.51 2.20
N ILE A 79 4.62 1.21 2.02
CA ILE A 79 5.07 0.29 0.96
C ILE A 79 4.56 -1.15 1.17
N GLY A 80 4.39 -1.58 2.43
CA GLY A 80 3.81 -2.88 2.77
C GLY A 80 2.35 -3.04 2.34
N ASN A 81 1.61 -1.94 2.19
CA ASN A 81 0.21 -1.89 1.78
C ASN A 81 0.01 -1.69 0.26
N LEU A 82 1.09 -1.54 -0.51
CA LEU A 82 1.03 -1.51 -1.97
C LEU A 82 0.68 -2.89 -2.53
N ASP A 83 0.11 -2.90 -3.73
CA ASP A 83 -0.22 -4.15 -4.43
C ASP A 83 1.05 -4.80 -5.00
N LYS A 84 1.49 -5.88 -4.36
CA LYS A 84 2.72 -6.60 -4.73
C LYS A 84 2.65 -7.34 -6.07
N THR A 85 1.48 -7.43 -6.67
CA THR A 85 1.32 -8.04 -8.00
C THR A 85 1.69 -7.07 -9.11
N GLN A 86 1.74 -5.76 -8.81
CA GLN A 86 2.07 -4.72 -9.77
C GLN A 86 3.59 -4.47 -9.81
N PRO A 87 4.16 -4.14 -10.99
CA PRO A 87 5.51 -3.64 -11.10
C PRO A 87 5.65 -2.28 -10.42
N VAL A 88 6.78 -2.07 -9.72
CA VAL A 88 7.11 -0.82 -9.05
C VAL A 88 8.26 -0.14 -9.77
N TYR A 89 8.05 1.12 -10.12
CA TYR A 89 9.03 2.04 -10.67
C TYR A 89 9.36 3.08 -9.61
N VAL A 90 10.57 3.09 -9.08
CA VAL A 90 10.95 3.93 -7.95
C VAL A 90 12.06 4.90 -8.32
N TYR A 91 11.92 6.15 -7.88
CA TYR A 91 12.94 7.17 -8.05
C TYR A 91 13.05 8.09 -6.83
N CYS A 92 14.19 8.77 -6.74
CA CYS A 92 14.39 9.87 -5.79
C CYS A 92 15.09 11.05 -6.47
N LEU A 93 15.80 11.89 -5.72
CA LEU A 93 16.51 13.04 -6.29
C LEU A 93 17.68 12.59 -7.19
N SER A 94 18.58 11.71 -6.70
CA SER A 94 19.84 11.36 -7.34
C SER A 94 20.16 9.86 -7.40
N GLY A 95 19.26 8.97 -6.90
CA GLY A 95 19.41 7.52 -6.94
C GLY A 95 19.70 6.85 -5.58
N GLY A 96 20.19 7.55 -4.55
CA GLY A 96 20.57 6.93 -3.27
C GLY A 96 19.37 6.39 -2.48
N ARG A 97 18.37 7.22 -2.19
CA ARG A 97 17.14 6.82 -1.49
C ARG A 97 16.36 5.77 -2.29
N SER A 98 16.27 5.93 -3.63
CA SER A 98 15.53 5.00 -4.49
C SER A 98 16.18 3.64 -4.58
N ALA A 99 17.52 3.54 -4.59
CA ALA A 99 18.22 2.26 -4.56
C ALA A 99 17.95 1.50 -3.25
N ALA A 100 17.99 2.20 -2.10
CA ALA A 100 17.67 1.59 -0.81
C ALA A 100 16.19 1.18 -0.72
N ALA A 101 15.28 2.02 -1.23
CA ALA A 101 13.86 1.70 -1.30
C ALA A 101 13.58 0.50 -2.21
N ALA A 102 14.25 0.40 -3.36
CA ALA A 102 14.15 -0.73 -4.28
C ALA A 102 14.56 -2.05 -3.63
N GLN A 103 15.64 -2.03 -2.82
CA GLN A 103 16.03 -3.20 -2.04
C GLN A 103 14.95 -3.58 -1.03
N THR A 104 14.44 -2.61 -0.25
CA THR A 104 13.35 -2.86 0.72
C THR A 104 12.10 -3.44 0.04
N LEU A 105 11.71 -2.89 -1.12
CA LEU A 105 10.57 -3.41 -1.89
C LEU A 105 10.78 -4.87 -2.32
N THR A 106 11.98 -5.20 -2.76
CA THR A 106 12.34 -6.57 -3.13
C THR A 106 12.27 -7.50 -1.92
N ASP A 107 12.84 -7.08 -0.78
CA ASP A 107 12.87 -7.85 0.46
C ASP A 107 11.48 -8.16 1.01
N ILE A 108 10.51 -7.25 0.82
CA ILE A 108 9.12 -7.47 1.23
C ILE A 108 8.26 -8.21 0.18
N GLY A 109 8.87 -8.66 -0.93
CA GLY A 109 8.27 -9.57 -1.90
C GLY A 109 7.70 -8.97 -3.18
N PHE A 110 8.08 -7.75 -3.56
CA PHE A 110 7.84 -7.27 -4.92
C PHE A 110 8.75 -7.98 -5.91
N THR A 111 8.17 -8.49 -7.00
CA THR A 111 8.90 -9.31 -7.98
C THR A 111 9.43 -8.52 -9.17
N LYS A 112 8.89 -7.33 -9.41
CA LYS A 112 9.29 -6.44 -10.50
C LYS A 112 9.55 -5.04 -9.93
N VAL A 113 10.82 -4.73 -9.63
CA VAL A 113 11.23 -3.44 -9.08
C VAL A 113 12.25 -2.80 -10.01
N TYR A 114 11.93 -1.62 -10.51
CA TYR A 114 12.76 -0.83 -11.42
C TYR A 114 13.16 0.48 -10.74
N GLU A 115 14.44 0.72 -10.62
CA GLU A 115 15.00 1.94 -10.01
C GLU A 115 15.54 2.87 -11.09
N MET A 116 15.24 4.17 -10.99
CA MET A 116 15.74 5.17 -11.94
C MET A 116 17.10 5.69 -11.53
N LYS A 117 18.15 5.24 -12.23
CA LYS A 117 19.53 5.66 -12.03
C LYS A 117 19.72 7.16 -12.26
N GLY A 118 20.23 7.85 -11.24
CA GLY A 118 20.43 9.29 -11.27
C GLY A 118 19.19 10.10 -10.86
N GLY A 119 18.07 9.43 -10.62
CA GLY A 119 16.84 10.03 -10.11
C GLY A 119 16.26 11.14 -10.98
N ILE A 120 15.37 11.95 -10.40
CA ILE A 120 14.70 13.04 -11.12
C ILE A 120 15.67 14.12 -11.60
N SER A 121 16.82 14.29 -10.94
CA SER A 121 17.83 15.26 -11.40
C SER A 121 18.35 14.91 -12.79
N ARG A 122 18.62 13.63 -13.04
CA ARG A 122 19.06 13.18 -14.35
C ARG A 122 17.90 13.16 -15.37
N TRP A 123 16.69 12.78 -14.94
CA TRP A 123 15.47 12.87 -15.74
C TRP A 123 15.25 14.27 -16.33
N ILE A 124 15.35 15.31 -15.48
CA ILE A 124 15.21 16.70 -15.90
C ILE A 124 16.37 17.14 -16.80
N ALA A 125 17.60 16.75 -16.50
CA ALA A 125 18.77 17.08 -17.32
C ALA A 125 18.70 16.48 -18.74
N GLU A 126 17.99 15.36 -18.92
CA GLU A 126 17.71 14.72 -20.20
C GLU A 126 16.42 15.26 -20.86
N ASN A 127 15.81 16.34 -20.33
CA ASN A 127 14.60 17.03 -20.81
C ASN A 127 13.32 16.18 -20.81
N HIS A 128 13.19 15.22 -19.92
CA HIS A 128 11.95 14.48 -19.71
C HIS A 128 10.91 15.32 -18.93
N PRO A 129 9.60 15.11 -19.16
CA PRO A 129 8.54 15.92 -18.56
C PRO A 129 8.40 15.71 -17.05
N VAL A 130 8.04 16.80 -16.35
CA VAL A 130 7.70 16.79 -14.93
C VAL A 130 6.47 17.65 -14.68
N GLU A 131 5.75 17.34 -13.60
CA GLU A 131 4.64 18.13 -13.06
C GLU A 131 5.07 18.82 -11.77
N ALA A 132 4.32 19.85 -11.39
CA ALA A 132 4.43 20.55 -10.11
C ALA A 132 3.05 20.54 -9.43
N GLU A 133 3.02 20.24 -8.15
CA GLU A 133 1.84 20.35 -7.31
C GLU A 133 2.19 21.24 -6.11
N ASN A 134 1.34 22.24 -5.82
CA ASN A 134 1.54 23.05 -4.63
C ASN A 134 1.29 22.20 -3.38
N TYR A 135 2.36 21.80 -2.71
CA TYR A 135 2.26 21.12 -1.42
C TYR A 135 1.57 22.03 -0.41
N ASN A 136 0.40 21.62 0.04
CA ASN A 136 -0.35 22.32 1.08
C ASN A 136 -0.53 21.38 2.29
N PRO A 137 0.24 21.58 3.37
CA PRO A 137 0.11 20.74 4.57
C PRO A 137 -1.25 20.90 5.28
N ASN A 138 -2.00 21.97 4.96
CA ASN A 138 -3.33 22.24 5.50
C ASN A 138 -4.45 21.73 4.57
N LYS A 139 -4.13 20.96 3.53
CA LYS A 139 -5.11 20.38 2.60
C LYS A 139 -6.00 19.38 3.36
N GLY A 140 -7.27 19.39 3.02
CA GLY A 140 -8.25 18.40 3.49
C GLY A 140 -9.15 18.89 4.62
N MET A 141 -9.82 17.93 5.25
CA MET A 141 -10.78 18.14 6.33
C MET A 141 -10.08 18.48 7.64
N SER A 142 -10.56 19.47 8.35
CA SER A 142 -10.12 19.80 9.71
C SER A 142 -10.72 18.83 10.74
N LEU A 143 -10.08 18.74 11.92
CA LEU A 143 -10.62 17.96 13.04
C LEU A 143 -12.00 18.45 13.48
N GLN A 144 -12.25 19.77 13.42
CA GLN A 144 -13.55 20.36 13.79
C GLN A 144 -14.65 19.93 12.82
N GLU A 145 -14.36 19.93 11.51
CA GLU A 145 -15.31 19.46 10.49
C GLU A 145 -15.63 17.98 10.67
N LEU A 146 -14.63 17.13 10.91
CA LEU A 146 -14.85 15.71 11.19
C LEU A 146 -15.72 15.52 12.44
N GLN A 147 -15.41 16.21 13.53
CA GLN A 147 -16.20 16.15 14.77
C GLN A 147 -17.64 16.61 14.56
N ALA A 148 -17.86 17.68 13.79
CA ALA A 148 -19.19 18.16 13.45
C ALA A 148 -19.98 17.09 12.66
N MET A 149 -19.37 16.41 11.69
CA MET A 149 -20.00 15.32 10.95
C MET A 149 -20.35 14.12 11.83
N ILE A 150 -19.46 13.76 12.76
CA ILE A 150 -19.67 12.66 13.73
C ILE A 150 -20.85 13.03 14.65
N ASN A 151 -20.87 14.24 15.19
CA ASN A 151 -21.91 14.70 16.12
C ASN A 151 -23.29 14.89 15.45
N ALA A 152 -23.32 15.22 14.16
CA ALA A 152 -24.56 15.34 13.40
C ALA A 152 -25.28 14.00 13.14
N ALA A 153 -24.60 12.88 13.40
CA ALA A 153 -25.13 11.54 13.16
C ALA A 153 -25.74 10.90 14.42
N GLN A 154 -26.64 11.61 15.07
CA GLN A 154 -27.36 11.09 16.25
C GLN A 154 -28.11 9.80 15.90
N ASP A 155 -28.21 8.89 16.86
CA ASP A 155 -28.87 7.57 16.74
C ASP A 155 -28.29 6.64 15.67
N SER A 156 -27.06 6.94 15.20
CA SER A 156 -26.35 6.14 14.22
C SER A 156 -24.93 5.84 14.70
N ILE A 157 -24.37 4.75 14.22
CA ILE A 157 -22.93 4.49 14.31
C ILE A 157 -22.25 5.24 13.17
N VAL A 158 -21.18 5.96 13.47
CA VAL A 158 -20.32 6.58 12.45
C VAL A 158 -19.03 5.77 12.35
N LEU A 159 -18.74 5.29 11.18
CA LEU A 159 -17.46 4.66 10.83
C LEU A 159 -16.62 5.68 10.08
N VAL A 160 -15.50 6.11 10.67
CA VAL A 160 -14.48 6.89 9.98
C VAL A 160 -13.46 5.92 9.40
N ASP A 161 -13.28 5.95 8.08
CA ASP A 161 -12.40 5.07 7.32
C ASP A 161 -11.26 5.89 6.70
N PHE A 162 -10.07 5.81 7.31
CA PHE A 162 -8.83 6.38 6.74
C PHE A 162 -8.27 5.40 5.72
N ASN A 163 -8.26 5.82 4.47
CA ASN A 163 -7.87 5.00 3.33
C ASN A 163 -7.06 5.80 2.31
N ALA A 164 -6.52 5.10 1.28
CA ALA A 164 -5.88 5.75 0.14
C ALA A 164 -6.06 4.89 -1.12
N ALA A 165 -5.93 5.52 -2.29
CA ALA A 165 -6.08 4.85 -3.58
C ALA A 165 -5.03 3.76 -3.83
N TRP A 166 -3.83 3.90 -3.29
CA TRP A 166 -2.73 2.94 -3.40
C TRP A 166 -2.82 1.77 -2.39
N CYS A 167 -3.65 1.88 -1.36
CA CYS A 167 -3.76 0.90 -0.27
C CYS A 167 -4.56 -0.34 -0.72
N ALA A 168 -3.88 -1.44 -1.01
CA ALA A 168 -4.51 -2.68 -1.45
C ALA A 168 -5.51 -3.27 -0.43
N PRO A 169 -5.22 -3.35 0.89
CA PRO A 169 -6.20 -3.81 1.87
C PRO A 169 -7.39 -2.85 2.01
N CYS A 170 -7.22 -1.54 1.83
CA CYS A 170 -8.32 -0.57 1.84
C CYS A 170 -9.30 -0.83 0.68
N LYS A 171 -8.78 -1.12 -0.53
CA LYS A 171 -9.61 -1.49 -1.69
C LYS A 171 -10.47 -2.72 -1.40
N LYS A 172 -9.91 -3.74 -0.74
CA LYS A 172 -10.66 -4.95 -0.34
C LYS A 172 -11.79 -4.61 0.63
N MET A 173 -11.55 -3.73 1.60
CA MET A 173 -12.57 -3.30 2.55
C MET A 173 -13.65 -2.46 1.87
N LYS A 174 -13.27 -1.54 1.00
CA LYS A 174 -14.20 -0.70 0.24
C LYS A 174 -15.18 -1.52 -0.59
N ALA A 175 -14.78 -2.68 -1.10
CA ALA A 175 -15.63 -3.54 -1.93
C ALA A 175 -16.86 -4.09 -1.19
N PHE A 176 -16.77 -4.40 0.10
CA PHE A 176 -17.89 -4.92 0.88
C PHE A 176 -18.66 -3.83 1.66
N MET A 177 -18.13 -2.63 1.77
CA MET A 177 -18.73 -1.55 2.56
C MET A 177 -20.18 -1.20 2.15
N PRO A 178 -20.57 -1.15 0.86
CA PRO A 178 -21.95 -0.89 0.45
C PRO A 178 -22.94 -1.93 0.98
N ALA A 179 -22.54 -3.22 0.99
CA ALA A 179 -23.38 -4.29 1.53
C ALA A 179 -23.55 -4.12 3.05
N LEU A 180 -22.49 -3.83 3.76
CA LEU A 180 -22.52 -3.61 5.22
C LEU A 180 -23.42 -2.42 5.60
N ILE A 181 -23.31 -1.29 4.88
CA ILE A 181 -24.18 -0.11 5.09
C ILE A 181 -25.66 -0.49 4.92
N LYS A 182 -25.98 -1.25 3.87
CA LYS A 182 -27.34 -1.71 3.59
C LYS A 182 -27.89 -2.62 4.70
N GLU A 183 -27.07 -3.56 5.18
CA GLU A 183 -27.44 -4.47 6.27
C GLU A 183 -27.74 -3.75 7.59
N CYS A 184 -27.08 -2.63 7.85
CA CYS A 184 -27.31 -1.80 9.05
C CYS A 184 -28.56 -0.92 8.97
N SER A 185 -29.41 -1.05 7.94
CA SER A 185 -30.72 -0.39 7.82
C SER A 185 -30.67 1.13 8.05
N GLY A 186 -29.64 1.81 7.53
CA GLY A 186 -29.46 3.25 7.65
C GLY A 186 -28.88 3.73 8.99
N LYS A 187 -28.59 2.83 9.92
CA LYS A 187 -27.96 3.16 11.21
C LYS A 187 -26.43 3.17 11.19
N LEU A 188 -25.82 2.99 10.03
CA LEU A 188 -24.38 3.13 9.81
C LEU A 188 -24.12 4.24 8.80
N LYS A 189 -23.36 5.25 9.23
CA LYS A 189 -22.80 6.28 8.34
C LYS A 189 -21.31 6.07 8.19
N VAL A 190 -20.79 6.15 6.97
CA VAL A 190 -19.35 6.01 6.71
C VAL A 190 -18.78 7.33 6.22
N ILE A 191 -17.73 7.79 6.87
CA ILE A 191 -16.94 8.97 6.49
C ILE A 191 -15.60 8.46 5.97
N TYR A 192 -15.36 8.62 4.67
CA TYR A 192 -14.09 8.27 4.05
C TYR A 192 -13.14 9.46 4.15
N VAL A 193 -11.94 9.20 4.68
CA VAL A 193 -10.87 10.18 4.80
C VAL A 193 -9.67 9.69 4.00
N ASP A 194 -9.34 10.42 2.94
CA ASP A 194 -8.14 10.14 2.16
C ASP A 194 -6.88 10.51 2.96
N TYR A 195 -5.99 9.55 3.16
CA TYR A 195 -4.80 9.68 4.01
C TYR A 195 -3.83 10.76 3.50
N ASP A 196 -3.58 10.78 2.18
CA ASP A 196 -2.60 11.68 1.57
C ASP A 196 -3.10 13.12 1.48
N ASN A 197 -4.43 13.29 1.35
CA ASN A 197 -5.08 14.59 1.25
C ASN A 197 -5.46 15.22 2.60
N ASN A 198 -5.23 14.51 3.74
CA ASN A 198 -5.63 14.98 5.07
C ASN A 198 -4.50 14.84 6.12
N PRO A 199 -3.26 15.33 5.87
CA PRO A 199 -2.11 15.06 6.73
C PRO A 199 -2.30 15.60 8.16
N GLN A 200 -2.94 16.75 8.34
CA GLN A 200 -3.21 17.30 9.67
C GLN A 200 -4.24 16.47 10.43
N LEU A 201 -5.30 16.03 9.76
CA LEU A 201 -6.32 15.18 10.37
C LEU A 201 -5.76 13.81 10.74
N VAL A 202 -4.95 13.21 9.87
CA VAL A 202 -4.20 11.97 10.12
C VAL A 202 -3.35 12.09 11.39
N SER A 203 -2.61 13.19 11.54
CA SER A 203 -1.80 13.48 12.72
C SER A 203 -2.67 13.70 13.98
N ALA A 204 -3.71 14.54 13.88
CA ALA A 204 -4.61 14.85 15.00
C ALA A 204 -5.34 13.61 15.52
N MET A 205 -5.75 12.71 14.61
CA MET A 205 -6.42 11.45 14.92
C MET A 205 -5.44 10.31 15.25
N LYS A 206 -4.12 10.58 15.26
CA LYS A 206 -3.04 9.62 15.57
C LYS A 206 -3.13 8.36 14.70
N VAL A 207 -3.36 8.52 13.41
CA VAL A 207 -3.39 7.43 12.43
C VAL A 207 -1.96 7.11 12.00
N ALA A 208 -1.40 6.01 12.50
CA ALA A 208 -0.03 5.60 12.20
C ALA A 208 0.08 4.76 10.92
N SER A 209 -1.01 4.12 10.50
CA SER A 209 -1.06 3.28 9.29
C SER A 209 -2.48 3.13 8.79
N ILE A 210 -2.65 2.78 7.51
CA ILE A 210 -3.95 2.52 6.91
C ILE A 210 -4.03 1.06 6.39
N PRO A 211 -5.24 0.47 6.31
CA PRO A 211 -6.52 1.03 6.73
C PRO A 211 -6.58 1.34 8.22
N ALA A 212 -7.25 2.42 8.60
CA ALA A 212 -7.58 2.67 10.00
C ALA A 212 -9.07 2.99 10.12
N LEU A 213 -9.77 2.23 10.94
CA LEU A 213 -11.21 2.39 11.15
C LEU A 213 -11.49 2.82 12.57
N MET A 214 -12.39 3.79 12.73
CA MET A 214 -12.84 4.27 14.03
C MET A 214 -14.37 4.28 14.07
N LEU A 215 -14.95 3.57 15.03
CA LEU A 215 -16.38 3.52 15.27
C LEU A 215 -16.76 4.52 16.36
N PHE A 216 -17.69 5.40 16.04
CA PHE A 216 -18.24 6.39 16.97
C PHE A 216 -19.73 6.13 17.20
N GLN A 217 -20.17 6.36 18.43
CA GLN A 217 -21.57 6.39 18.80
C GLN A 217 -21.84 7.63 19.67
N ASN A 218 -22.81 8.44 19.30
CA ASN A 218 -23.16 9.69 20.01
C ASN A 218 -21.93 10.60 20.24
N GLY A 219 -21.04 10.71 19.27
CA GLY A 219 -19.84 11.53 19.32
C GLY A 219 -18.64 10.91 20.05
N ILE A 220 -18.80 9.74 20.68
CA ILE A 220 -17.76 9.06 21.47
C ILE A 220 -17.11 7.96 20.63
N GLU A 221 -15.77 7.92 20.59
CA GLU A 221 -15.03 6.82 19.98
C GLU A 221 -15.19 5.53 20.80
N MET A 222 -15.87 4.55 20.22
CA MET A 222 -16.18 3.27 20.87
C MET A 222 -15.13 2.21 20.56
N LYS A 223 -14.57 2.24 19.34
CA LYS A 223 -13.60 1.23 18.91
C LYS A 223 -12.72 1.75 17.78
N ARG A 224 -11.48 1.29 17.77
CA ARG A 224 -10.48 1.62 16.74
C ARG A 224 -9.82 0.34 16.24
N TYR A 225 -9.54 0.31 14.94
CA TYR A 225 -8.81 -0.77 14.29
C TYR A 225 -7.66 -0.18 13.46
N ALA A 226 -6.54 -0.89 13.43
CA ALA A 226 -5.43 -0.63 12.53
C ALA A 226 -5.21 -1.87 11.64
N GLY A 227 -5.13 -1.67 10.34
CA GLY A 227 -5.01 -2.73 9.35
C GLY A 227 -6.37 -3.28 8.85
N PHE A 228 -6.30 -4.31 8.02
CA PHE A 228 -7.47 -4.94 7.41
C PHE A 228 -8.38 -5.57 8.47
N VAL A 229 -9.68 -5.29 8.36
CA VAL A 229 -10.74 -5.88 9.21
C VAL A 229 -11.68 -6.70 8.31
N PRO A 230 -11.88 -8.00 8.56
CA PRO A 230 -12.87 -8.80 7.85
C PRO A 230 -14.28 -8.23 7.98
N GLN A 231 -15.10 -8.40 6.94
CA GLN A 231 -16.48 -7.90 6.92
C GLN A 231 -17.30 -8.37 8.14
N GLU A 232 -17.20 -9.65 8.49
CA GLU A 232 -17.95 -10.26 9.60
C GLU A 232 -17.55 -9.65 10.96
N ASP A 233 -16.25 -9.40 11.17
CA ASP A 233 -15.77 -8.81 12.42
C ASP A 233 -16.26 -7.37 12.58
N LEU A 234 -16.28 -6.60 11.48
CA LEU A 234 -16.81 -5.24 11.47
C LEU A 234 -18.33 -5.24 11.69
N LYS A 235 -19.04 -6.17 11.06
CA LYS A 235 -20.47 -6.37 11.24
C LYS A 235 -20.84 -6.72 12.70
N VAL A 236 -20.11 -7.61 13.32
CA VAL A 236 -20.30 -7.97 14.74
C VAL A 236 -20.06 -6.76 15.63
N ALA A 237 -19.00 -6.00 15.40
CA ALA A 237 -18.71 -4.80 16.19
C ALA A 237 -19.83 -3.74 16.09
N ILE A 238 -20.30 -3.46 14.88
CA ILE A 238 -21.39 -2.50 14.63
C ILE A 238 -22.69 -3.00 15.27
N SER A 239 -23.04 -4.28 15.07
CA SER A 239 -24.25 -4.87 15.62
C SER A 239 -24.26 -4.85 17.15
N THR A 240 -23.10 -4.97 17.78
CA THR A 240 -22.97 -4.88 19.25
C THR A 240 -23.26 -3.46 19.74
N LEU A 241 -22.81 -2.44 19.03
CA LEU A 241 -23.06 -1.04 19.37
C LEU A 241 -24.51 -0.60 19.08
N LEU A 242 -25.22 -1.27 18.16
CA LEU A 242 -26.61 -0.96 17.83
C LEU A 242 -27.63 -1.62 18.77
N LYS A 243 -27.20 -2.52 19.65
CA LYS A 243 -28.09 -3.11 20.67
C LYS A 243 -28.39 -2.06 21.73
N PRO A 244 -29.69 -1.96 22.14
CA PRO A 244 -30.10 -1.02 23.19
C PRO A 244 -29.48 -1.37 24.55
#